data_580d88c1b4330cfc86d58f76b432e730
#
_entry.id   580d88c1b4330cfc86d58f76b432e730
#
_cell.length_a   1.000
_cell.length_b   1.000
_cell.length_c   1.000
_cell.angle_alpha   90.00
_cell.angle_beta   90.00
_cell.angle_gamma   90.00
#
_symmetry.space_group_name_H-M   'P 1'
#
loop_
_entity.id
_entity.type
_entity.pdbx_description
1 polymer ?
#
loop_
_entity_poly.entity_id
_entity_poly.type
_entity_poly.pdbx_seq_one_letter_code
_entity_poly.pdbx_strand_id
1 'polypeptide(L)'
;MDRHIEPIDPIEDYDAKGEEKMAEIMLEKINSAVKDDLGELIAREEAKYKAKITEVAERIDRDGVRVLLLAGPSGSGKTTTANLICDAIKSRGEECMVVSLDDFYRNSDDPDYPRLSDGNLDFECPEALCLDEIRATIENIAHGRPFEIPKYNFKVGARTYVKKYDVHAHACVIIEGLHALNPAICDGIDTTGVLKLFVSVSTNVNCEGERLMSGRKARFVRRMVRDSIYRNADAERTLRMWQNVLSAEDIYLYPYKKTADIAFDTFHLYELSVMKPYAQKLISEELAEKNGYAHAILSAMRRIEAAPDDTVPADSLIREFLPGGKYEHLY
;
A
#
# COMPACT_ATOMS: atom_id res chain seq x y z
N MET A 1 34.40 -2.16 -11.17
CA MET A 1 34.57 -2.33 -9.70
C MET A 1 33.40 -3.16 -9.25
N ASP A 2 33.63 -4.46 -9.15
CA ASP A 2 32.64 -5.42 -8.70
C ASP A 2 32.30 -5.13 -7.23
N ARG A 3 31.09 -4.66 -6.99
CA ARG A 3 30.55 -4.70 -5.64
C ARG A 3 30.08 -6.13 -5.42
N HIS A 4 30.88 -6.93 -4.73
CA HIS A 4 30.43 -8.15 -4.09
C HIS A 4 29.18 -7.78 -3.28
N ILE A 5 28.07 -8.41 -3.62
CA ILE A 5 26.89 -8.45 -2.75
C ILE A 5 27.30 -9.37 -1.60
N GLU A 6 27.72 -8.78 -0.49
CA GLU A 6 27.92 -9.51 0.75
C GLU A 6 26.60 -10.19 1.16
N PRO A 7 26.62 -11.36 1.80
CA PRO A 7 25.42 -11.98 2.32
C PRO A 7 24.78 -10.99 3.28
N ILE A 8 23.53 -10.62 3.00
CA ILE A 8 22.73 -9.61 3.70
C ILE A 8 22.71 -9.99 5.18
N ASP A 9 23.36 -9.17 6.01
CA ASP A 9 23.13 -9.15 7.44
C ASP A 9 21.61 -9.09 7.73
N PRO A 10 21.13 -9.68 8.83
CA PRO A 10 19.72 -9.69 9.14
C PRO A 10 19.17 -8.29 8.97
N ILE A 11 18.14 -8.14 8.11
CA ILE A 11 17.49 -6.86 7.83
C ILE A 11 17.15 -6.24 9.18
N GLU A 12 18.00 -5.34 9.66
CA GLU A 12 17.67 -4.56 10.83
C GLU A 12 16.41 -3.78 10.46
N ASP A 13 15.36 -3.96 11.26
CA ASP A 13 14.14 -3.16 11.21
C ASP A 13 14.52 -1.71 11.58
N TYR A 14 15.13 -1.00 10.64
CA TYR A 14 15.37 0.43 10.79
C TYR A 14 13.99 1.09 10.83
N ASP A 15 13.57 1.45 12.04
CA ASP A 15 12.57 2.48 12.21
C ASP A 15 13.08 3.70 11.45
N ALA A 16 12.37 4.08 10.39
CA ALA A 16 12.65 5.31 9.67
C ALA A 16 12.87 6.41 10.73
N LYS A 17 14.04 7.03 10.75
CA LYS A 17 14.43 8.06 11.74
C LYS A 17 13.45 9.23 11.66
N GLY A 18 12.39 9.15 12.40
CA GLY A 18 11.35 10.15 12.51
C GLY A 18 10.38 9.72 13.61
N GLU A 19 10.57 10.25 14.79
CA GLU A 19 9.87 9.97 16.05
C GLU A 19 8.35 10.18 15.96
N GLU A 20 7.64 9.27 15.31
CA GLU A 20 6.25 8.99 15.66
C GLU A 20 6.26 7.76 16.55
N LYS A 21 5.65 7.88 17.73
CA LYS A 21 5.45 6.76 18.66
C LYS A 21 4.61 5.71 17.95
N MET A 22 5.28 4.69 17.37
CA MET A 22 4.61 3.59 16.70
C MET A 22 3.68 2.91 17.70
N ALA A 23 2.48 2.55 17.26
CA ALA A 23 1.55 1.81 18.09
C ALA A 23 2.14 0.43 18.38
N GLU A 24 2.11 0.02 19.64
CA GLU A 24 2.57 -1.29 20.08
C GLU A 24 1.41 -2.09 20.63
N ILE A 25 1.33 -3.35 20.26
CA ILE A 25 0.33 -4.27 20.79
C ILE A 25 0.98 -5.57 21.21
N MET A 26 0.52 -6.11 22.32
CA MET A 26 0.98 -7.41 22.81
C MET A 26 0.29 -8.54 22.06
N LEU A 27 1.06 -9.56 21.67
CA LEU A 27 0.55 -10.76 21.00
C LEU A 27 -0.58 -11.45 21.78
N GLU A 28 -0.46 -11.51 23.10
CA GLU A 28 -1.45 -12.13 23.98
C GLU A 28 -2.82 -11.46 23.83
N LYS A 29 -2.84 -10.12 23.62
CA LYS A 29 -4.08 -9.39 23.40
C LYS A 29 -4.74 -9.77 22.06
N ILE A 30 -3.95 -9.97 21.01
CA ILE A 30 -4.44 -10.44 19.72
C ILE A 30 -5.00 -11.87 19.88
N ASN A 31 -4.18 -12.79 20.40
CA ASN A 31 -4.55 -14.19 20.53
C ASN A 31 -5.78 -14.41 21.44
N SER A 32 -5.88 -13.66 22.54
CA SER A 32 -7.06 -13.71 23.41
C SER A 32 -8.31 -13.22 22.68
N ALA A 33 -8.23 -12.04 22.02
CA ALA A 33 -9.38 -11.49 21.31
C ALA A 33 -9.89 -12.42 20.17
N VAL A 34 -8.97 -13.09 19.47
CA VAL A 34 -9.33 -14.08 18.44
C VAL A 34 -10.02 -15.30 19.03
N LYS A 35 -9.56 -15.79 20.20
CA LYS A 35 -10.17 -16.93 20.88
C LYS A 35 -11.51 -16.61 21.53
N ASP A 36 -11.63 -15.41 22.11
CA ASP A 36 -12.81 -15.01 22.85
C ASP A 36 -14.00 -14.78 21.91
N ASP A 37 -13.85 -13.92 20.91
CA ASP A 37 -14.87 -13.67 19.88
C ASP A 37 -14.24 -13.04 18.62
N LEU A 38 -13.91 -13.86 17.64
CA LEU A 38 -13.37 -13.41 16.36
C LEU A 38 -14.35 -12.49 15.61
N GLY A 39 -15.64 -12.79 15.65
CA GLY A 39 -16.66 -12.02 14.95
C GLY A 39 -16.77 -10.58 15.50
N GLU A 40 -16.79 -10.43 16.83
CA GLU A 40 -16.79 -9.13 17.47
C GLU A 40 -15.49 -8.37 17.21
N LEU A 41 -14.34 -9.07 17.25
CA LEU A 41 -13.05 -8.46 16.94
C LEU A 41 -13.03 -7.88 15.53
N ILE A 42 -13.44 -8.66 14.53
CA ILE A 42 -13.50 -8.21 13.12
C ILE A 42 -14.46 -7.03 13.01
N ALA A 43 -15.69 -7.15 13.52
CA ALA A 43 -16.69 -6.08 13.42
C ALA A 43 -16.19 -4.75 14.03
N ARG A 44 -15.49 -4.81 15.16
CA ARG A 44 -14.91 -3.64 15.83
C ARG A 44 -13.78 -3.01 15.02
N GLU A 45 -12.84 -3.80 14.49
CA GLU A 45 -11.71 -3.28 13.72
C GLU A 45 -12.18 -2.69 12.38
N GLU A 46 -13.13 -3.34 11.70
CA GLU A 46 -13.75 -2.83 10.49
C GLU A 46 -14.51 -1.51 10.73
N ALA A 47 -15.27 -1.42 11.83
CA ALA A 47 -15.98 -0.20 12.20
C ALA A 47 -15.02 0.97 12.45
N LYS A 48 -13.89 0.73 13.13
CA LYS A 48 -12.83 1.74 13.34
C LYS A 48 -12.24 2.22 12.01
N TYR A 49 -11.98 1.28 11.10
CA TYR A 49 -11.41 1.63 9.80
C TYR A 49 -12.41 2.42 8.95
N LYS A 50 -13.68 1.98 8.89
CA LYS A 50 -14.77 2.68 8.21
C LYS A 50 -15.00 4.10 8.76
N ALA A 51 -14.85 4.30 10.07
CA ALA A 51 -14.94 5.62 10.67
C ALA A 51 -13.85 6.58 10.13
N LYS A 52 -12.59 6.11 10.00
CA LYS A 52 -11.50 6.90 9.38
C LYS A 52 -11.79 7.23 7.92
N ILE A 53 -12.31 6.28 7.14
CA ILE A 53 -12.71 6.50 5.75
C ILE A 53 -13.81 7.58 5.65
N THR A 54 -14.80 7.50 6.53
CA THR A 54 -15.90 8.47 6.59
C THR A 54 -15.37 9.87 6.94
N GLU A 55 -14.48 9.99 7.91
CA GLU A 55 -13.85 11.26 8.31
C GLU A 55 -13.09 11.92 7.14
N VAL A 56 -12.35 11.11 6.35
CA VAL A 56 -11.67 11.62 5.15
C VAL A 56 -12.67 12.10 4.10
N ALA A 57 -13.74 11.33 3.83
CA ALA A 57 -14.77 11.72 2.87
C ALA A 57 -15.51 13.01 3.31
N GLU A 58 -15.79 13.16 4.60
CA GLU A 58 -16.38 14.39 5.18
C GLU A 58 -15.47 15.60 5.07
N ARG A 59 -14.16 15.40 5.26
CA ARG A 59 -13.18 16.46 5.08
C ARG A 59 -13.08 16.91 3.62
N ILE A 60 -13.09 15.96 2.68
CA ILE A 60 -13.10 16.25 1.23
C ILE A 60 -14.29 17.13 0.86
N ASP A 61 -15.48 16.77 1.30
CA ASP A 61 -16.72 17.52 1.06
C ASP A 61 -16.66 18.93 1.70
N ARG A 62 -16.35 19.00 2.98
CA ARG A 62 -16.30 20.26 3.74
C ARG A 62 -15.29 21.27 3.19
N ASP A 63 -14.10 20.79 2.82
CA ASP A 63 -12.97 21.62 2.40
C ASP A 63 -12.96 21.85 0.87
N GLY A 64 -13.93 21.30 0.12
CA GLY A 64 -14.04 21.42 -1.33
C GLY A 64 -12.86 20.80 -2.08
N VAL A 65 -12.35 19.67 -1.58
CA VAL A 65 -11.18 18.98 -2.15
C VAL A 65 -11.53 18.36 -3.49
N ARG A 66 -10.73 18.64 -4.50
CA ARG A 66 -10.88 18.10 -5.86
C ARG A 66 -9.88 16.99 -6.18
N VAL A 67 -8.74 17.01 -5.53
CA VAL A 67 -7.69 15.99 -5.69
C VAL A 67 -7.31 15.46 -4.32
N LEU A 68 -7.41 14.14 -4.14
CA LEU A 68 -6.81 13.44 -3.01
C LEU A 68 -5.57 12.71 -3.49
N LEU A 69 -4.38 13.11 -3.03
CA LEU A 69 -3.14 12.39 -3.25
C LEU A 69 -2.93 11.37 -2.13
N LEU A 70 -2.98 10.08 -2.46
CA LEU A 70 -2.89 8.99 -1.49
C LEU A 70 -1.59 8.23 -1.67
N ALA A 71 -0.66 8.37 -0.74
CA ALA A 71 0.60 7.63 -0.71
C ALA A 71 0.63 6.59 0.39
N GLY A 72 1.50 5.62 0.20
CA GLY A 72 1.80 4.59 1.21
C GLY A 72 2.68 3.51 0.63
N PRO A 73 3.36 2.74 1.48
CA PRO A 73 4.28 1.69 1.05
C PRO A 73 3.56 0.50 0.44
N SER A 74 4.30 -0.39 -0.21
CA SER A 74 3.76 -1.63 -0.77
C SER A 74 3.09 -2.48 0.32
N GLY A 75 1.90 -3.02 0.04
CA GLY A 75 1.14 -3.82 1.00
C GLY A 75 0.47 -3.00 2.12
N SER A 76 0.38 -1.67 2.01
CA SER A 76 -0.33 -0.83 2.97
C SER A 76 -1.85 -0.79 2.79
N GLY A 77 -2.38 -1.27 1.67
CA GLY A 77 -3.80 -1.20 1.37
C GLY A 77 -4.25 0.10 0.68
N LYS A 78 -3.34 0.78 -0.05
CA LYS A 78 -3.64 2.03 -0.77
C LYS A 78 -4.83 1.91 -1.70
N THR A 79 -4.82 0.91 -2.56
CA THR A 79 -5.83 0.73 -3.61
C THR A 79 -7.21 0.51 -3.01
N THR A 80 -7.32 -0.36 -2.00
CA THR A 80 -8.59 -0.57 -1.29
C THR A 80 -9.02 0.67 -0.51
N THR A 81 -8.10 1.35 0.18
CA THR A 81 -8.38 2.62 0.88
C THR A 81 -8.94 3.67 -0.07
N ALA A 82 -8.31 3.87 -1.24
CA ALA A 82 -8.77 4.80 -2.25
C ALA A 82 -10.19 4.48 -2.72
N ASN A 83 -10.48 3.21 -2.99
CA ASN A 83 -11.82 2.79 -3.43
C ASN A 83 -12.87 2.90 -2.32
N LEU A 84 -12.53 2.63 -1.06
CA LEU A 84 -13.43 2.83 0.07
C LEU A 84 -13.77 4.31 0.27
N ILE A 85 -12.79 5.22 0.16
CA ILE A 85 -13.03 6.67 0.22
C ILE A 85 -13.91 7.09 -0.97
N CYS A 86 -13.60 6.60 -2.17
CA CYS A 86 -14.40 6.88 -3.38
C CYS A 86 -15.86 6.44 -3.20
N ASP A 87 -16.09 5.25 -2.66
CA ASP A 87 -17.45 4.74 -2.38
C ASP A 87 -18.16 5.58 -1.29
N ALA A 88 -17.43 6.02 -0.26
CA ALA A 88 -17.98 6.90 0.77
C ALA A 88 -18.40 8.27 0.20
N ILE A 89 -17.60 8.86 -0.70
CA ILE A 89 -17.95 10.10 -1.42
C ILE A 89 -19.18 9.89 -2.30
N LYS A 90 -19.22 8.82 -3.09
CA LYS A 90 -20.37 8.49 -3.94
C LYS A 90 -21.65 8.25 -3.16
N SER A 91 -21.58 7.64 -1.97
CA SER A 91 -22.74 7.42 -1.10
C SER A 91 -23.36 8.72 -0.58
N ARG A 92 -22.61 9.83 -0.62
CA ARG A 92 -23.06 11.19 -0.29
C ARG A 92 -23.64 11.95 -1.48
N GLY A 93 -23.70 11.30 -2.65
CA GLY A 93 -24.25 11.89 -3.89
C GLY A 93 -23.22 12.65 -4.75
N GLU A 94 -21.94 12.62 -4.36
CA GLU A 94 -20.87 13.28 -5.09
C GLU A 94 -20.18 12.32 -6.07
N GLU A 95 -19.59 12.87 -7.12
CA GLU A 95 -18.82 12.10 -8.09
C GLU A 95 -17.38 11.87 -7.59
N CYS A 96 -16.91 10.65 -7.74
CA CYS A 96 -15.54 10.28 -7.39
C CYS A 96 -14.97 9.21 -8.32
N MET A 97 -13.68 9.28 -8.60
CA MET A 97 -12.94 8.25 -9.30
C MET A 97 -11.55 8.03 -8.69
N VAL A 98 -11.01 6.84 -8.90
CA VAL A 98 -9.65 6.48 -8.48
C VAL A 98 -8.77 6.35 -9.71
N VAL A 99 -7.57 6.92 -9.63
CA VAL A 99 -6.52 6.88 -10.63
C VAL A 99 -5.26 6.32 -9.98
N SER A 100 -4.65 5.31 -10.57
CA SER A 100 -3.35 4.81 -10.11
C SER A 100 -2.20 5.52 -10.82
N LEU A 101 -1.18 5.93 -10.08
CA LEU A 101 0.07 6.42 -10.65
C LEU A 101 0.78 5.37 -11.50
N ASP A 102 0.53 4.09 -11.24
CA ASP A 102 1.08 2.99 -12.02
C ASP A 102 0.60 3.01 -13.49
N ASP A 103 -0.50 3.70 -13.79
CA ASP A 103 -0.96 3.88 -15.17
C ASP A 103 -0.09 4.87 -15.98
N PHE A 104 0.74 5.67 -15.30
CA PHE A 104 1.61 6.68 -15.91
C PHE A 104 3.06 6.21 -16.12
N TYR A 105 3.37 4.93 -15.98
CA TYR A 105 4.70 4.43 -16.31
C TYR A 105 5.09 4.75 -17.76
N ARG A 106 6.39 5.05 -17.96
CA ARG A 106 7.01 5.11 -19.28
C ARG A 106 6.96 3.73 -19.94
N ASN A 107 6.96 3.70 -21.26
CA ASN A 107 7.13 2.41 -21.96
C ASN A 107 8.50 1.82 -21.64
N SER A 108 8.57 0.51 -21.47
CA SER A 108 9.82 -0.19 -21.10
C SER A 108 10.91 -0.13 -22.18
N ASP A 109 10.54 0.19 -23.42
CA ASP A 109 11.43 0.43 -24.56
C ASP A 109 11.88 1.90 -24.71
N ASP A 110 11.44 2.79 -23.82
CA ASP A 110 11.91 4.17 -23.79
C ASP A 110 13.42 4.20 -23.54
N PRO A 111 14.23 4.81 -24.43
CA PRO A 111 15.68 4.88 -24.28
C PRO A 111 16.12 5.61 -23.00
N ASP A 112 15.31 6.54 -22.52
CA ASP A 112 15.54 7.34 -21.30
C ASP A 112 14.94 6.70 -20.04
N TYR A 113 14.48 5.42 -20.13
CA TYR A 113 13.96 4.73 -18.95
C TYR A 113 15.06 4.55 -17.90
N PRO A 114 14.82 4.90 -16.62
CA PRO A 114 15.79 4.75 -15.55
C PRO A 114 16.25 3.29 -15.39
N ARG A 115 17.55 3.12 -15.07
CA ARG A 115 18.14 1.79 -14.91
C ARG A 115 18.91 1.65 -13.61
N LEU A 116 18.81 0.48 -13.02
CA LEU A 116 19.63 0.06 -11.91
C LEU A 116 21.09 -0.15 -12.35
N SER A 117 22.01 -0.28 -11.40
CA SER A 117 23.43 -0.49 -11.64
C SER A 117 23.74 -1.79 -12.42
N ASP A 118 22.86 -2.76 -12.40
CA ASP A 118 22.93 -4.03 -13.14
C ASP A 118 22.36 -3.94 -14.57
N GLY A 119 21.86 -2.75 -14.98
CA GLY A 119 21.28 -2.47 -16.28
C GLY A 119 19.79 -2.80 -16.42
N ASN A 120 19.15 -3.40 -15.41
CA ASN A 120 17.72 -3.63 -15.38
C ASN A 120 16.96 -2.32 -15.25
N LEU A 121 15.68 -2.30 -15.68
CA LEU A 121 14.81 -1.14 -15.52
C LEU A 121 14.54 -0.88 -14.03
N ASP A 122 14.65 0.38 -13.61
CA ASP A 122 14.27 0.82 -12.27
C ASP A 122 12.81 1.27 -12.26
N PHE A 123 11.92 0.39 -11.84
CA PHE A 123 10.48 0.70 -11.72
C PHE A 123 10.13 1.43 -10.42
N GLU A 124 11.06 1.54 -9.48
CA GLU A 124 10.76 2.06 -8.15
C GLU A 124 11.10 3.56 -8.02
N CYS A 125 11.83 4.15 -8.96
CA CYS A 125 12.13 5.57 -8.93
C CYS A 125 11.01 6.42 -9.57
N PRO A 126 10.80 7.68 -9.13
CA PRO A 126 9.74 8.53 -9.69
C PRO A 126 9.93 8.84 -11.18
N GLU A 127 11.17 8.86 -11.68
CA GLU A 127 11.50 9.12 -13.10
C GLU A 127 11.04 8.00 -14.05
N ALA A 128 10.69 6.82 -13.52
CA ALA A 128 10.02 5.76 -14.27
C ALA A 128 8.60 6.16 -14.70
N LEU A 129 8.03 7.19 -14.08
CA LEU A 129 6.72 7.75 -14.39
C LEU A 129 6.85 8.96 -15.33
N CYS A 130 5.82 9.23 -16.09
CA CYS A 130 5.70 10.46 -16.90
C CYS A 130 5.26 11.62 -16.01
N LEU A 131 6.21 12.21 -15.28
CA LEU A 131 5.96 13.21 -14.25
C LEU A 131 5.21 14.43 -14.76
N ASP A 132 5.55 14.93 -15.95
CA ASP A 132 4.90 16.13 -16.53
C ASP A 132 3.41 15.87 -16.84
N GLU A 133 3.08 14.65 -17.30
CA GLU A 133 1.67 14.26 -17.53
C GLU A 133 0.91 14.14 -16.22
N ILE A 134 1.53 13.59 -15.18
CA ILE A 134 0.92 13.50 -13.85
C ILE A 134 0.63 14.89 -13.29
N ARG A 135 1.61 15.81 -13.34
CA ARG A 135 1.46 17.19 -12.87
C ARG A 135 0.35 17.91 -13.63
N ALA A 136 0.36 17.82 -14.97
CA ALA A 136 -0.69 18.41 -15.81
C ALA A 136 -2.07 17.83 -15.49
N THR A 137 -2.14 16.52 -15.22
CA THR A 137 -3.38 15.85 -14.82
C THR A 137 -3.90 16.40 -13.49
N ILE A 138 -3.05 16.51 -12.47
CA ILE A 138 -3.41 17.06 -11.15
C ILE A 138 -3.92 18.49 -11.29
N GLU A 139 -3.20 19.37 -12.00
CA GLU A 139 -3.58 20.75 -12.21
C GLU A 139 -4.90 20.88 -12.99
N ASN A 140 -5.10 20.06 -14.03
CA ASN A 140 -6.34 20.09 -14.79
C ASN A 140 -7.54 19.71 -13.92
N ILE A 141 -7.40 18.66 -13.07
CA ILE A 141 -8.44 18.26 -12.13
C ILE A 141 -8.71 19.38 -11.12
N ALA A 142 -7.66 19.92 -10.49
CA ALA A 142 -7.78 20.98 -9.48
C ALA A 142 -8.53 22.21 -10.03
N HIS A 143 -8.32 22.56 -11.29
CA HIS A 143 -8.97 23.70 -11.96
C HIS A 143 -10.26 23.33 -12.72
N GLY A 144 -10.76 22.09 -12.63
CA GLY A 144 -11.98 21.67 -13.34
C GLY A 144 -11.84 21.64 -14.87
N ARG A 145 -10.66 21.36 -15.37
CA ARG A 145 -10.37 21.23 -16.79
C ARG A 145 -10.38 19.76 -17.22
N PRO A 146 -10.69 19.46 -18.50
CA PRO A 146 -10.56 18.10 -19.03
C PRO A 146 -9.14 17.55 -18.85
N PHE A 147 -9.03 16.26 -18.59
CA PHE A 147 -7.75 15.58 -18.40
C PHE A 147 -7.74 14.20 -19.07
N GLU A 148 -6.55 13.64 -19.22
CA GLU A 148 -6.33 12.34 -19.83
C GLU A 148 -5.64 11.41 -18.84
N ILE A 149 -6.04 10.14 -18.84
CA ILE A 149 -5.40 9.08 -18.04
C ILE A 149 -4.96 7.98 -19.01
N PRO A 150 -3.66 7.66 -19.07
CA PRO A 150 -3.17 6.50 -19.79
C PRO A 150 -3.58 5.20 -19.06
N LYS A 151 -3.41 4.06 -19.73
CA LYS A 151 -3.47 2.75 -19.10
C LYS A 151 -2.21 1.97 -19.43
N TYR A 152 -1.44 1.65 -18.40
CA TYR A 152 -0.23 0.86 -18.54
C TYR A 152 -0.53 -0.63 -18.42
N ASN A 153 0.12 -1.44 -19.24
CA ASN A 153 0.00 -2.89 -19.19
C ASN A 153 1.37 -3.51 -18.85
N PHE A 154 1.52 -3.95 -17.62
CA PHE A 154 2.76 -4.57 -17.12
C PHE A 154 3.18 -5.84 -17.87
N LYS A 155 2.25 -6.58 -18.50
CA LYS A 155 2.58 -7.77 -19.28
C LYS A 155 3.26 -7.43 -20.59
N VAL A 156 2.93 -6.25 -21.15
CA VAL A 156 3.47 -5.76 -22.42
C VAL A 156 4.62 -4.77 -22.18
N GLY A 157 4.67 -4.16 -20.99
CA GLY A 157 5.62 -3.12 -20.66
C GLY A 157 5.34 -1.80 -21.38
N ALA A 158 4.10 -1.52 -21.72
CA ALA A 158 3.72 -0.34 -22.50
C ALA A 158 2.32 0.17 -22.18
N ARG A 159 2.07 1.43 -22.54
CA ARG A 159 0.74 2.04 -22.51
C ARG A 159 -0.12 1.45 -23.63
N THR A 160 -1.37 1.16 -23.32
CA THR A 160 -2.29 0.50 -24.25
C THR A 160 -3.35 1.44 -24.81
N TYR A 161 -3.78 2.44 -24.03
CA TYR A 161 -4.70 3.49 -24.47
C TYR A 161 -4.64 4.70 -23.53
N VAL A 162 -5.26 5.80 -23.96
CA VAL A 162 -5.46 7.01 -23.15
C VAL A 162 -6.95 7.31 -23.14
N LYS A 163 -7.53 7.51 -21.97
CA LYS A 163 -8.93 7.88 -21.81
C LYS A 163 -9.06 9.33 -21.40
N LYS A 164 -9.96 10.07 -22.08
CA LYS A 164 -10.28 11.46 -21.77
C LYS A 164 -11.44 11.51 -20.78
N TYR A 165 -11.35 12.46 -19.86
CA TYR A 165 -12.36 12.73 -18.85
C TYR A 165 -12.69 14.21 -18.82
N ASP A 166 -13.98 14.52 -18.75
CA ASP A 166 -14.48 15.85 -18.42
C ASP A 166 -14.75 15.90 -16.92
N VAL A 167 -14.25 16.93 -16.24
CA VAL A 167 -14.46 17.09 -14.81
C VAL A 167 -15.73 17.87 -14.57
N HIS A 168 -16.70 17.24 -13.92
CA HIS A 168 -17.84 17.98 -13.37
C HIS A 168 -17.41 18.80 -12.15
N ALA A 169 -18.08 19.91 -11.89
CA ALA A 169 -17.65 20.94 -10.94
C ALA A 169 -17.44 20.45 -9.48
N HIS A 170 -17.98 19.29 -9.12
CA HIS A 170 -17.95 18.73 -7.77
C HIS A 170 -17.26 17.36 -7.69
N ALA A 171 -16.63 16.88 -8.76
CA ALA A 171 -15.96 15.60 -8.75
C ALA A 171 -14.64 15.65 -7.96
N CYS A 172 -14.43 14.67 -7.09
CA CYS A 172 -13.14 14.40 -6.47
C CYS A 172 -12.41 13.30 -7.23
N VAL A 173 -11.13 13.48 -7.50
CA VAL A 173 -10.27 12.43 -8.07
C VAL A 173 -9.22 12.02 -7.05
N ILE A 174 -9.19 10.72 -6.74
CA ILE A 174 -8.20 10.13 -5.84
C ILE A 174 -7.07 9.59 -6.70
N ILE A 175 -5.87 10.14 -6.53
CA ILE A 175 -4.64 9.68 -7.22
C ILE A 175 -3.82 8.90 -6.20
N GLU A 176 -3.70 7.58 -6.39
CA GLU A 176 -2.97 6.72 -5.47
C GLU A 176 -1.68 6.19 -6.07
N GLY A 177 -0.66 6.05 -5.24
CA GLY A 177 0.61 5.44 -5.65
C GLY A 177 1.72 5.69 -4.64
N LEU A 178 2.85 4.99 -4.83
CA LEU A 178 4.03 5.15 -3.98
C LEU A 178 4.47 6.61 -3.93
N HIS A 179 4.52 7.26 -5.09
CA HIS A 179 5.08 8.59 -5.30
C HIS A 179 4.07 9.74 -5.15
N ALA A 180 2.82 9.47 -4.72
CA ALA A 180 1.77 10.50 -4.70
C ALA A 180 2.12 11.74 -3.85
N LEU A 181 3.01 11.62 -2.87
CA LEU A 181 3.50 12.74 -2.05
C LEU A 181 4.94 13.15 -2.36
N ASN A 182 5.57 12.56 -3.39
CA ASN A 182 6.94 12.88 -3.75
C ASN A 182 7.03 14.29 -4.35
N PRO A 183 8.03 15.12 -3.98
CA PRO A 183 8.27 16.43 -4.58
C PRO A 183 8.33 16.42 -6.10
N ALA A 184 8.86 15.35 -6.71
CA ALA A 184 8.86 15.17 -8.16
C ALA A 184 7.46 15.28 -8.79
N ILE A 185 6.40 15.02 -8.04
CA ILE A 185 5.00 15.17 -8.47
C ILE A 185 4.39 16.46 -7.92
N CYS A 186 4.68 16.80 -6.65
CA CYS A 186 3.95 17.83 -5.92
C CYS A 186 4.55 19.23 -6.06
N ASP A 187 5.86 19.36 -6.39
CA ASP A 187 6.52 20.67 -6.43
C ASP A 187 6.15 21.44 -7.71
N GLY A 188 5.85 22.71 -7.51
CA GLY A 188 5.52 23.63 -8.59
C GLY A 188 4.10 23.56 -9.13
N ILE A 189 3.23 22.69 -8.56
CA ILE A 189 1.80 22.68 -8.89
C ILE A 189 0.99 23.54 -7.91
N ASP A 190 -0.14 24.08 -8.39
CA ASP A 190 -1.11 24.71 -7.50
C ASP A 190 -1.79 23.63 -6.64
N THR A 191 -1.61 23.72 -5.34
CA THR A 191 -2.17 22.77 -4.36
C THR A 191 -3.53 23.19 -3.81
N THR A 192 -4.15 24.24 -4.36
CA THR A 192 -5.51 24.64 -3.97
C THR A 192 -6.50 23.51 -4.28
N GLY A 193 -7.25 23.07 -3.28
CA GLY A 193 -8.17 21.93 -3.43
C GLY A 193 -7.49 20.56 -3.51
N VAL A 194 -6.23 20.46 -3.11
CA VAL A 194 -5.48 19.20 -2.99
C VAL A 194 -5.37 18.80 -1.52
N LEU A 195 -5.73 17.56 -1.21
CA LEU A 195 -5.55 16.95 0.11
C LEU A 195 -4.53 15.81 0.01
N LYS A 196 -3.65 15.69 0.99
CA LYS A 196 -2.59 14.68 1.03
C LYS A 196 -2.85 13.66 2.14
N LEU A 197 -2.96 12.39 1.76
CA LEU A 197 -3.19 11.27 2.67
C LEU A 197 -2.04 10.27 2.61
N PHE A 198 -1.55 9.86 3.78
CA PHE A 198 -0.56 8.79 3.91
C PHE A 198 -1.14 7.60 4.67
N VAL A 199 -1.04 6.41 4.13
CA VAL A 199 -1.45 5.17 4.79
C VAL A 199 -0.29 4.19 4.90
N SER A 200 -0.14 3.56 6.07
CA SER A 200 0.91 2.56 6.30
C SER A 200 0.48 1.55 7.35
N VAL A 201 1.21 0.45 7.47
CA VAL A 201 1.17 -0.42 8.65
C VAL A 201 2.26 0.07 9.60
N SER A 202 1.86 0.71 10.69
CA SER A 202 2.78 1.29 11.69
C SER A 202 2.66 0.64 13.06
N THR A 203 1.73 -0.29 13.25
CA THR A 203 1.62 -1.08 14.49
C THR A 203 2.68 -2.19 14.53
N ASN A 204 3.39 -2.29 15.65
CA ASN A 204 4.26 -3.41 15.98
C ASN A 204 3.56 -4.39 16.91
N VAL A 205 3.77 -5.68 16.68
CA VAL A 205 3.30 -6.74 17.61
C VAL A 205 4.49 -7.21 18.43
N ASN A 206 4.39 -7.08 19.75
CA ASN A 206 5.42 -7.47 20.71
C ASN A 206 5.01 -8.74 21.47
N CYS A 207 6.00 -9.51 21.88
CA CYS A 207 5.82 -10.69 22.70
C CYS A 207 7.02 -10.85 23.63
N GLU A 208 6.77 -11.03 24.92
CA GLU A 208 7.82 -11.24 25.94
C GLU A 208 8.91 -10.15 25.96
N GLY A 209 8.52 -8.90 25.63
CA GLY A 209 9.45 -7.77 25.62
C GLY A 209 10.23 -7.60 24.32
N GLU A 210 10.02 -8.47 23.33
CA GLU A 210 10.66 -8.38 22.01
C GLU A 210 9.65 -8.07 20.91
N ARG A 211 10.12 -7.41 19.83
CA ARG A 211 9.32 -7.15 18.65
C ARG A 211 9.18 -8.44 17.84
N LEU A 212 7.99 -9.05 17.88
CA LEU A 212 7.69 -10.27 17.13
C LEU A 212 7.41 -9.96 15.65
N MET A 213 6.58 -8.95 15.37
CA MET A 213 6.18 -8.56 14.01
C MET A 213 6.20 -7.04 13.90
N SER A 214 7.02 -6.52 12.99
CA SER A 214 7.00 -5.09 12.64
C SER A 214 5.98 -4.80 11.54
N GLY A 215 5.62 -3.52 11.36
CA GLY A 215 4.77 -3.11 10.25
C GLY A 215 5.33 -3.51 8.87
N ARG A 216 6.66 -3.48 8.68
CA ARG A 216 7.31 -3.96 7.44
C ARG A 216 7.11 -5.46 7.23
N LYS A 217 7.25 -6.28 8.28
CA LYS A 217 7.00 -7.73 8.21
C LYS A 217 5.53 -8.03 7.94
N ALA A 218 4.60 -7.32 8.58
CA ALA A 218 3.17 -7.46 8.33
C ALA A 218 2.82 -7.13 6.86
N ARG A 219 3.37 -6.05 6.29
CA ARG A 219 3.20 -5.71 4.87
C ARG A 219 3.82 -6.73 3.93
N PHE A 220 4.97 -7.32 4.30
CA PHE A 220 5.54 -8.42 3.54
C PHE A 220 4.57 -9.62 3.48
N VAL A 221 3.99 -10.02 4.62
CA VAL A 221 2.99 -11.10 4.67
C VAL A 221 1.80 -10.77 3.78
N ARG A 222 1.23 -9.57 3.88
CA ARG A 222 0.16 -9.09 3.00
C ARG A 222 0.53 -9.21 1.52
N ARG A 223 1.70 -8.68 1.13
CA ARG A 223 2.18 -8.72 -0.25
C ARG A 223 2.40 -10.15 -0.74
N MET A 224 3.07 -10.99 0.06
CA MET A 224 3.36 -12.38 -0.30
C MET A 224 2.06 -13.17 -0.54
N VAL A 225 1.08 -13.03 0.33
CA VAL A 225 -0.22 -13.70 0.18
C VAL A 225 -0.93 -13.20 -1.07
N ARG A 226 -1.05 -11.88 -1.26
CA ARG A 226 -1.65 -11.28 -2.45
C ARG A 226 -0.96 -11.74 -3.74
N ASP A 227 0.36 -11.63 -3.79
CA ASP A 227 1.13 -11.92 -5.00
C ASP A 227 1.06 -13.42 -5.36
N SER A 228 0.88 -14.30 -4.37
CA SER A 228 0.64 -15.73 -4.62
C SER A 228 -0.75 -16.01 -5.21
N ILE A 229 -1.76 -15.27 -4.80
CA ILE A 229 -3.15 -15.46 -5.24
C ILE A 229 -3.38 -14.84 -6.64
N TYR A 230 -2.94 -13.60 -6.83
CA TYR A 230 -3.31 -12.80 -8.00
C TYR A 230 -2.21 -12.65 -9.05
N ARG A 231 -0.93 -12.87 -8.69
CA ARG A 231 0.22 -12.60 -9.56
C ARG A 231 1.06 -13.82 -9.88
N ASN A 232 0.63 -14.99 -9.44
CA ASN A 232 1.35 -16.26 -9.62
C ASN A 232 2.84 -16.17 -9.19
N ALA A 233 3.11 -15.47 -8.08
CA ALA A 233 4.43 -15.30 -7.52
C ALA A 233 4.58 -16.13 -6.23
N ASP A 234 5.64 -16.91 -6.13
CA ASP A 234 5.97 -17.62 -4.90
C ASP A 234 6.62 -16.70 -3.84
N ALA A 235 6.76 -17.22 -2.63
CA ALA A 235 7.36 -16.48 -1.52
C ALA A 235 8.83 -16.10 -1.80
N GLU A 236 9.58 -16.96 -2.49
CA GLU A 236 10.98 -16.73 -2.81
C GLU A 236 11.15 -15.55 -3.78
N ARG A 237 10.29 -15.47 -4.81
CA ARG A 237 10.27 -14.34 -5.75
C ARG A 237 9.93 -13.04 -5.02
N THR A 238 8.92 -13.06 -4.13
CA THR A 238 8.54 -11.89 -3.35
C THR A 238 9.69 -11.45 -2.42
N LEU A 239 10.39 -12.39 -1.78
CA LEU A 239 11.56 -12.10 -0.94
C LEU A 239 12.70 -11.44 -1.73
N ARG A 240 13.02 -11.97 -2.93
CA ARG A 240 14.08 -11.38 -3.77
C ARG A 240 13.80 -9.92 -4.14
N MET A 241 12.53 -9.58 -4.38
CA MET A 241 12.14 -8.21 -4.73
C MET A 241 12.01 -7.29 -3.51
N TRP A 242 11.80 -7.85 -2.32
CA TRP A 242 11.39 -7.10 -1.14
C TRP A 242 12.42 -6.07 -0.69
N GLN A 243 13.71 -6.40 -0.76
CA GLN A 243 14.79 -5.49 -0.38
C GLN A 243 14.80 -4.22 -1.24
N ASN A 244 14.62 -4.38 -2.57
CA ASN A 244 14.55 -3.23 -3.48
C ASN A 244 13.34 -2.35 -3.17
N VAL A 245 12.19 -2.97 -2.86
CA VAL A 245 10.98 -2.26 -2.45
C VAL A 245 11.21 -1.44 -1.18
N LEU A 246 11.82 -2.03 -0.14
CA LEU A 246 12.14 -1.32 1.10
C LEU A 246 13.10 -0.16 0.86
N SER A 247 14.15 -0.37 0.07
CA SER A 247 15.14 0.67 -0.27
C SER A 247 14.48 1.84 -1.01
N ALA A 248 13.59 1.56 -1.96
CA ALA A 248 12.86 2.58 -2.68
C ALA A 248 11.89 3.36 -1.79
N GLU A 249 11.19 2.68 -0.88
CA GLU A 249 10.34 3.31 0.12
C GLU A 249 11.13 4.26 1.02
N ASP A 250 12.32 3.84 1.47
CA ASP A 250 13.19 4.66 2.34
C ASP A 250 13.73 5.91 1.61
N ILE A 251 13.93 5.84 0.31
CA ILE A 251 14.43 6.95 -0.51
C ILE A 251 13.30 7.86 -1.01
N TYR A 252 12.21 7.27 -1.54
CA TYR A 252 11.23 7.99 -2.34
C TYR A 252 9.87 8.19 -1.66
N LEU A 253 9.62 7.58 -0.49
CA LEU A 253 8.33 7.65 0.18
C LEU A 253 8.42 8.23 1.60
N TYR A 254 9.15 7.57 2.50
CA TYR A 254 9.18 7.94 3.92
C TYR A 254 9.69 9.35 4.21
N PRO A 255 10.66 9.93 3.47
CA PRO A 255 11.08 11.32 3.68
C PRO A 255 9.93 12.33 3.54
N TYR A 256 8.91 11.99 2.75
CA TYR A 256 7.78 12.86 2.45
C TYR A 256 6.52 12.56 3.25
N LYS A 257 6.53 11.55 4.13
CA LYS A 257 5.40 11.21 5.00
C LYS A 257 4.88 12.43 5.79
N LYS A 258 5.78 13.28 6.27
CA LYS A 258 5.45 14.47 7.07
C LYS A 258 4.72 15.56 6.27
N THR A 259 4.67 15.49 4.95
CA THR A 259 3.93 16.43 4.10
C THR A 259 2.46 16.06 3.96
N ALA A 260 2.03 14.91 4.49
CA ALA A 260 0.64 14.50 4.47
C ALA A 260 -0.20 15.32 5.46
N ASP A 261 -1.41 15.71 5.03
CA ASP A 261 -2.40 16.40 5.87
C ASP A 261 -3.11 15.44 6.82
N ILE A 262 -3.19 14.17 6.42
CA ILE A 262 -3.78 13.07 7.18
C ILE A 262 -2.85 11.86 7.06
N ALA A 263 -2.63 11.18 8.17
CA ALA A 263 -1.94 9.88 8.17
C ALA A 263 -2.67 8.91 9.11
N PHE A 264 -2.83 7.64 8.69
CA PHE A 264 -3.34 6.63 9.59
C PHE A 264 -2.79 5.22 9.33
N ASP A 265 -2.79 4.44 10.38
CA ASP A 265 -2.42 3.04 10.37
C ASP A 265 -3.55 2.19 9.79
N THR A 266 -3.18 1.29 8.89
CA THR A 266 -4.09 0.33 8.24
C THR A 266 -4.04 -1.06 8.88
N PHE A 267 -3.32 -1.23 9.99
CA PHE A 267 -3.25 -2.50 10.70
C PHE A 267 -4.60 -2.87 11.32
N HIS A 268 -5.01 -4.12 11.13
CA HIS A 268 -6.19 -4.71 11.77
C HIS A 268 -5.75 -5.82 12.72
N LEU A 269 -6.25 -5.80 13.94
CA LEU A 269 -5.78 -6.73 15.00
C LEU A 269 -5.94 -8.20 14.63
N TYR A 270 -6.89 -8.53 13.77
CA TYR A 270 -7.17 -9.91 13.37
C TYR A 270 -6.38 -10.35 12.11
N GLU A 271 -5.73 -9.41 11.38
CA GLU A 271 -5.20 -9.68 10.04
C GLU A 271 -4.15 -10.79 10.00
N LEU A 272 -3.21 -10.77 10.96
CA LEU A 272 -2.17 -11.79 11.01
C LEU A 272 -2.74 -13.17 11.31
N SER A 273 -3.83 -13.26 12.07
CA SER A 273 -4.52 -14.49 12.39
C SER A 273 -5.18 -15.12 11.16
N VAL A 274 -5.86 -14.33 10.35
CA VAL A 274 -6.49 -14.82 9.11
C VAL A 274 -5.47 -15.06 7.99
N MET A 275 -4.33 -14.38 8.01
CA MET A 275 -3.24 -14.61 7.05
C MET A 275 -2.32 -15.76 7.42
N LYS A 276 -2.32 -16.21 8.69
CA LYS A 276 -1.43 -17.28 9.15
C LYS A 276 -1.52 -18.56 8.32
N PRO A 277 -2.70 -19.11 7.98
CA PRO A 277 -2.78 -20.33 7.18
C PRO A 277 -2.11 -20.19 5.81
N TYR A 278 -2.24 -19.02 5.19
CA TYR A 278 -1.61 -18.70 3.90
C TYR A 278 -0.09 -18.57 4.04
N ALA A 279 0.38 -17.80 5.01
CA ALA A 279 1.80 -17.58 5.23
C ALA A 279 2.55 -18.87 5.54
N GLN A 280 1.98 -19.74 6.37
CA GLN A 280 2.57 -21.04 6.71
C GLN A 280 2.61 -22.01 5.51
N LYS A 281 1.68 -21.90 4.59
CA LYS A 281 1.70 -22.68 3.34
C LYS A 281 2.74 -22.17 2.35
N LEU A 282 2.96 -20.85 2.30
CA LEU A 282 3.84 -20.20 1.33
C LEU A 282 5.31 -20.23 1.76
N ILE A 283 5.60 -20.11 3.06
CA ILE A 283 6.98 -20.17 3.58
C ILE A 283 7.27 -21.60 4.02
N SER A 284 8.01 -22.35 3.16
CA SER A 284 8.47 -23.70 3.52
C SER A 284 9.57 -23.65 4.58
N GLU A 285 9.77 -24.77 5.32
CA GLU A 285 10.89 -24.90 6.25
C GLU A 285 12.24 -24.72 5.54
N GLU A 286 12.38 -25.27 4.35
CA GLU A 286 13.60 -25.13 3.53
C GLU A 286 13.89 -23.65 3.19
N LEU A 287 12.86 -22.88 2.85
CA LEU A 287 13.02 -21.43 2.59
C LEU A 287 13.41 -20.67 3.87
N ALA A 288 12.80 -21.03 5.00
CA ALA A 288 13.11 -20.44 6.29
C ALA A 288 14.53 -20.78 6.77
N GLU A 289 15.04 -21.98 6.50
CA GLU A 289 16.44 -22.35 6.79
C GLU A 289 17.45 -21.53 5.96
N LYS A 290 17.11 -21.20 4.70
CA LYS A 290 17.97 -20.46 3.79
C LYS A 290 17.89 -18.95 3.94
N ASN A 291 16.82 -18.43 4.54
CA ASN A 291 16.55 -16.99 4.58
C ASN A 291 16.06 -16.55 5.99
N GLY A 292 16.90 -15.79 6.70
CA GLY A 292 16.62 -15.32 8.06
C GLY A 292 15.36 -14.47 8.19
N TYR A 293 14.98 -13.71 7.15
CA TYR A 293 13.75 -12.91 7.16
C TYR A 293 12.50 -13.80 7.08
N ALA A 294 12.52 -14.80 6.18
CA ALA A 294 11.48 -15.81 6.08
C ALA A 294 11.38 -16.62 7.39
N HIS A 295 12.52 -16.99 8.00
CA HIS A 295 12.57 -17.66 9.29
C HIS A 295 11.88 -16.84 10.39
N ALA A 296 12.21 -15.55 10.49
CA ALA A 296 11.62 -14.67 11.50
C ALA A 296 10.09 -14.55 11.34
N ILE A 297 9.60 -14.42 10.09
CA ILE A 297 8.16 -14.37 9.81
C ILE A 297 7.48 -15.71 10.14
N LEU A 298 8.02 -16.84 9.69
CA LEU A 298 7.44 -18.15 9.96
C LEU A 298 7.38 -18.43 11.47
N SER A 299 8.45 -18.10 12.21
CA SER A 299 8.52 -18.23 13.66
C SER A 299 7.48 -17.36 14.37
N ALA A 300 7.31 -16.10 13.90
CA ALA A 300 6.28 -15.21 14.44
C ALA A 300 4.86 -15.76 14.15
N MET A 301 4.60 -16.20 12.93
CA MET A 301 3.30 -16.76 12.55
C MET A 301 2.93 -18.00 13.33
N ARG A 302 3.89 -18.83 13.78
CA ARG A 302 3.62 -19.97 14.64
C ARG A 302 3.04 -19.59 16.00
N ARG A 303 3.41 -18.43 16.54
CA ARG A 303 2.97 -17.92 17.85
C ARG A 303 1.60 -17.24 17.80
N ILE A 304 1.15 -16.81 16.62
CA ILE A 304 -0.14 -16.14 16.39
C ILE A 304 -1.25 -17.20 16.38
N GLU A 305 -2.40 -16.91 16.97
CA GLU A 305 -3.59 -17.77 16.87
C GLU A 305 -4.15 -17.75 15.46
N ALA A 306 -4.44 -18.92 14.89
CA ALA A 306 -5.01 -19.00 13.53
C ALA A 306 -6.51 -18.70 13.56
N ALA A 307 -6.99 -18.00 12.53
CA ALA A 307 -8.42 -17.75 12.34
C ALA A 307 -8.83 -18.01 10.88
N PRO A 308 -10.07 -18.46 10.64
CA PRO A 308 -10.63 -18.53 9.30
C PRO A 308 -10.86 -17.13 8.75
N ASP A 309 -10.83 -16.99 7.43
CA ASP A 309 -11.05 -15.70 6.74
C ASP A 309 -12.45 -15.52 6.17
N ASP A 310 -13.33 -16.49 6.31
CA ASP A 310 -14.71 -16.50 5.79
C ASP A 310 -15.60 -15.43 6.44
N THR A 311 -15.28 -14.99 7.66
CA THR A 311 -15.99 -13.93 8.38
C THR A 311 -15.48 -12.52 8.06
N VAL A 312 -14.38 -12.39 7.32
CA VAL A 312 -13.85 -11.08 6.90
C VAL A 312 -14.77 -10.46 5.84
N PRO A 313 -15.32 -9.25 6.05
CA PRO A 313 -16.22 -8.63 5.08
C PRO A 313 -15.59 -8.45 3.70
N ALA A 314 -16.40 -8.54 2.64
CA ALA A 314 -15.93 -8.38 1.27
C ALA A 314 -15.37 -6.97 0.98
N ASP A 315 -15.84 -5.95 1.70
CA ASP A 315 -15.37 -4.57 1.62
C ASP A 315 -14.25 -4.23 2.61
N SER A 316 -13.71 -5.24 3.34
CA SER A 316 -12.54 -5.06 4.20
C SER A 316 -11.29 -4.70 3.40
N LEU A 317 -10.44 -3.84 3.96
CA LEU A 317 -9.09 -3.59 3.44
C LEU A 317 -8.28 -4.88 3.32
N ILE A 318 -8.46 -5.81 4.25
CA ILE A 318 -7.71 -7.06 4.29
C ILE A 318 -8.01 -7.96 3.09
N ARG A 319 -9.17 -7.80 2.45
CA ARG A 319 -9.52 -8.48 1.19
C ARG A 319 -8.70 -8.03 -0.02
N GLU A 320 -7.90 -6.98 0.06
CA GLU A 320 -6.85 -6.69 -0.93
C GLU A 320 -5.84 -7.85 -1.04
N PHE A 321 -5.65 -8.57 0.06
CA PHE A 321 -4.62 -9.59 0.21
C PHE A 321 -5.19 -11.01 0.28
N LEU A 322 -6.51 -11.14 0.42
CA LEU A 322 -7.24 -12.41 0.54
C LEU A 322 -8.33 -12.49 -0.54
N PRO A 323 -8.74 -13.70 -0.97
CA PRO A 323 -9.78 -13.85 -1.99
C PRO A 323 -11.16 -13.39 -1.49
N GLY A 324 -12.07 -13.13 -2.43
CA GLY A 324 -13.47 -12.77 -2.16
C GLY A 324 -13.69 -11.29 -1.81
N GLY A 325 -12.78 -10.42 -2.23
CA GLY A 325 -12.87 -8.97 -2.01
C GLY A 325 -13.79 -8.27 -3.02
N LYS A 326 -14.47 -7.21 -2.58
CA LYS A 326 -15.30 -6.33 -3.44
C LYS A 326 -14.51 -5.76 -4.62
N TYR A 327 -13.22 -5.49 -4.41
CA TYR A 327 -12.32 -4.86 -5.39
C TYR A 327 -11.34 -5.86 -6.03
N GLU A 328 -11.59 -7.16 -5.93
CA GLU A 328 -10.71 -8.22 -6.42
C GLU A 328 -10.36 -8.08 -7.92
N HIS A 329 -11.26 -7.52 -8.71
CA HIS A 329 -11.06 -7.27 -10.13
C HIS A 329 -9.98 -6.21 -10.47
N LEU A 330 -9.44 -5.54 -9.46
CA LEU A 330 -8.39 -4.51 -9.61
C LEU A 330 -6.96 -5.08 -9.48
N TYR A 331 -6.77 -6.35 -9.09
CA TYR A 331 -5.47 -6.94 -8.72
C TYR A 331 -4.88 -7.91 -9.74
#